data_36e9dd2ae4bb831e454528cb03249316
#
_entry.id   36e9dd2ae4bb831e454528cb03249316
#
_cell.length_a   1.000
_cell.length_b   1.000
_cell.length_c   1.000
_cell.angle_alpha   90.00
_cell.angle_beta   90.00
_cell.angle_gamma   90.00
#
_symmetry.space_group_name_H-M   'P 1'
#
loop_
_entity.id
_entity.type
_entity.pdbx_description
1 polymer ?
#
loop_
_entity_poly.entity_id
_entity_poly.type
_entity_poly.pdbx_seq_one_letter_code
_entity_poly.pdbx_strand_id
1 'polypeptide(L)'
;MRNRLLGGGRRLTTAVGLSLLPALLAGLLSAAPAAAVDDPVEPEPTGLEHIPATDRGKVVELWKNGGPGVRAAAEAALTGSDTAVRRFLDQERVVAQLSDDRVATVQILSMGGRAVREAAETALGGTSEQLTAFLKDGWKRPLEEDQRVEAARVVAFGGREVQAKGRAALNGSIEDVRAFLNEGQYAAQDNDDRVTVVQIISTGGQATREAGRAALNGTMDDVREFLAVGQHIARARDQEQATIAQLAEQATEAGRQAAEETEAAKDASEKAIAATELAKEAAEKAARETEAAKDDAQRASSA
;
A
#
# COMPACT_ATOMS: atom_id res chain seq x y z
N MET A 1 -8.77 -24.80 46.71
CA MET A 1 -7.47 -24.11 46.50
C MET A 1 -7.27 -24.00 44.99
N ARG A 2 -7.70 -22.94 44.39
CA ARG A 2 -7.00 -21.72 43.97
C ARG A 2 -5.61 -22.03 43.36
N ASN A 3 -5.48 -22.00 42.01
CA ASN A 3 -4.63 -21.00 41.40
C ASN A 3 -4.91 -20.87 39.91
N ARG A 4 -5.19 -19.63 39.54
CA ARG A 4 -5.19 -19.08 38.21
C ARG A 4 -3.76 -19.01 37.67
N LEU A 5 -3.54 -19.27 36.39
CA LEU A 5 -2.52 -18.56 35.62
C LEU A 5 -3.08 -18.26 34.23
N LEU A 6 -3.37 -17.02 34.04
CA LEU A 6 -3.57 -16.31 32.81
C LEU A 6 -2.23 -16.27 32.03
N GLY A 7 -2.18 -16.80 30.84
CA GLY A 7 -1.10 -16.59 29.87
C GLY A 7 -1.69 -16.05 28.59
N GLY A 8 -1.85 -14.72 28.50
CA GLY A 8 -2.28 -14.03 27.32
C GLY A 8 -1.21 -14.06 26.22
N GLY A 9 -1.34 -14.92 25.24
CA GLY A 9 -0.60 -14.87 24.00
C GLY A 9 -1.19 -13.80 23.10
N ARG A 10 -0.61 -12.59 23.13
CA ARG A 10 -0.85 -11.54 22.13
C ARG A 10 -0.38 -12.06 20.78
N ARG A 11 -1.31 -12.57 19.96
CA ARG A 11 -1.06 -12.74 18.54
C ARG A 11 -1.20 -11.36 17.88
N LEU A 12 -0.09 -10.83 17.47
CA LEU A 12 0.02 -9.69 16.59
C LEU A 12 -0.65 -10.05 15.24
N THR A 13 -1.86 -9.60 15.05
CA THR A 13 -2.48 -9.47 13.74
C THR A 13 -1.88 -8.25 13.05
N THR A 14 -0.72 -8.42 12.44
CA THR A 14 -0.10 -7.42 11.56
C THR A 14 -0.57 -7.67 10.12
N ALA A 15 -1.78 -7.26 9.83
CA ALA A 15 -2.27 -7.20 8.45
C ALA A 15 -3.33 -6.11 8.26
N VAL A 16 -3.16 -4.96 8.90
CA VAL A 16 -4.00 -3.78 8.62
C VAL A 16 -3.08 -2.57 8.57
N GLY A 17 -2.74 -2.10 7.40
CA GLY A 17 -2.00 -0.86 7.34
C GLY A 17 -1.56 -0.30 6.00
N LEU A 18 -1.60 -1.05 4.90
CA LEU A 18 -0.98 -0.53 3.67
C LEU A 18 -1.94 -0.12 2.55
N SER A 19 -3.22 -0.45 2.64
CA SER A 19 -4.21 -0.08 1.62
C SER A 19 -4.66 1.39 1.65
N LEU A 20 -4.31 2.14 2.69
CA LEU A 20 -4.65 3.57 2.82
C LEU A 20 -3.59 4.52 2.22
N LEU A 21 -2.41 4.01 1.87
CA LEU A 21 -1.31 4.84 1.37
C LEU A 21 -1.62 5.62 0.08
N PRO A 22 -2.26 5.06 -0.96
CA PRO A 22 -2.55 5.83 -2.17
C PRO A 22 -3.56 6.95 -1.94
N ALA A 23 -4.52 6.76 -1.04
CA ALA A 23 -5.51 7.78 -0.73
C ALA A 23 -4.94 8.93 0.13
N LEU A 24 -4.01 8.62 1.05
CA LEU A 24 -3.35 9.63 1.88
C LEU A 24 -2.33 10.46 1.08
N LEU A 25 -1.57 9.83 0.19
CA LEU A 25 -0.66 10.55 -0.72
C LEU A 25 -1.42 11.44 -1.71
N ALA A 26 -2.56 10.98 -2.24
CA ALA A 26 -3.43 11.80 -3.08
C ALA A 26 -4.05 12.97 -2.29
N GLY A 27 -4.40 12.77 -1.03
CA GLY A 27 -4.95 13.80 -0.16
C GLY A 27 -3.97 14.90 0.21
N LEU A 28 -2.69 14.57 0.40
CA LEU A 28 -1.65 15.56 0.72
C LEU A 28 -1.24 16.43 -0.48
N LEU A 29 -1.42 15.93 -1.70
CA LEU A 29 -1.08 16.62 -2.95
C LEU A 29 -2.29 17.31 -3.61
N SER A 30 -3.50 17.14 -3.07
CA SER A 30 -4.74 17.76 -3.59
C SER A 30 -4.87 19.26 -3.29
N ALA A 31 -3.79 19.96 -3.06
CA ALA A 31 -3.74 21.43 -3.08
C ALA A 31 -3.50 21.99 -4.50
N ALA A 32 -3.82 21.22 -5.56
CA ALA A 32 -3.89 21.77 -6.91
C ALA A 32 -5.28 22.37 -7.17
N PRO A 33 -5.36 23.52 -7.87
CA PRO A 33 -6.63 24.20 -8.11
C PRO A 33 -7.58 23.30 -8.90
N ALA A 34 -8.80 23.14 -8.40
CA ALA A 34 -9.88 22.48 -9.10
C ALA A 34 -10.13 23.18 -10.44
N ALA A 35 -9.94 22.47 -11.56
CA ALA A 35 -10.44 22.90 -12.84
C ALA A 35 -11.97 22.75 -12.82
N ALA A 36 -12.66 23.84 -13.10
CA ALA A 36 -14.10 23.94 -13.16
C ALA A 36 -14.68 23.00 -14.20
N VAL A 37 -15.72 22.28 -13.82
CA VAL A 37 -16.73 21.75 -14.75
C VAL A 37 -17.88 22.74 -14.76
N ASP A 38 -18.16 23.30 -15.93
CA ASP A 38 -19.26 24.20 -16.19
C ASP A 38 -20.60 23.49 -16.00
N ASP A 39 -21.43 24.05 -15.11
CA ASP A 39 -22.86 24.20 -15.33
C ASP A 39 -23.38 25.39 -14.48
N PRO A 40 -24.26 26.25 -15.01
CA PRO A 40 -24.45 27.59 -14.51
C PRO A 40 -25.58 27.64 -13.48
N VAL A 41 -25.21 27.79 -12.22
CA VAL A 41 -26.05 28.45 -11.23
C VAL A 41 -25.18 29.52 -10.59
N GLU A 42 -25.35 30.76 -11.00
CA GLU A 42 -24.73 31.91 -10.35
C GLU A 42 -25.15 31.96 -8.88
N PRO A 43 -24.22 31.73 -7.91
CA PRO A 43 -24.42 32.27 -6.57
C PRO A 43 -23.99 33.73 -6.59
N GLU A 44 -24.82 34.59 -6.05
CA GLU A 44 -24.51 36.00 -5.78
C GLU A 44 -23.12 36.09 -5.11
N PRO A 45 -22.22 36.97 -5.59
CA PRO A 45 -20.86 37.06 -5.04
C PRO A 45 -20.92 37.60 -3.60
N THR A 46 -20.72 36.71 -2.65
CA THR A 46 -20.33 37.13 -1.30
C THR A 46 -18.96 37.83 -1.43
N GLY A 47 -18.88 39.07 -1.01
CA GLY A 47 -17.82 40.07 -1.27
C GLY A 47 -16.37 39.70 -0.89
N LEU A 48 -16.00 38.41 -0.91
CA LEU A 48 -14.66 37.87 -0.65
C LEU A 48 -14.05 37.16 -1.88
N GLU A 49 -14.77 37.06 -3.00
CA GLU A 49 -14.31 36.28 -4.17
C GLU A 49 -13.41 37.07 -5.13
N HIS A 50 -13.39 38.38 -5.05
CA HIS A 50 -12.51 39.19 -5.90
C HIS A 50 -11.44 39.87 -5.06
N ILE A 51 -10.28 39.20 -4.91
CA ILE A 51 -9.11 39.80 -4.30
C ILE A 51 -8.47 40.76 -5.29
N PRO A 52 -8.29 42.08 -4.95
CA PRO A 52 -7.70 43.02 -5.88
C PRO A 52 -6.31 42.56 -6.35
N ALA A 53 -5.94 42.84 -7.60
CA ALA A 53 -4.62 42.56 -8.16
C ALA A 53 -3.50 43.47 -7.60
N THR A 54 -3.65 43.94 -6.37
CA THR A 54 -2.63 44.68 -5.61
C THR A 54 -1.59 43.74 -5.01
N ASP A 55 -0.44 44.25 -4.64
CA ASP A 55 0.59 43.43 -4.01
C ASP A 55 0.09 42.79 -2.70
N ARG A 56 -0.72 43.46 -1.91
CA ARG A 56 -1.40 42.87 -0.73
C ARG A 56 -2.40 41.79 -1.14
N GLY A 57 -3.15 42.00 -2.24
CA GLY A 57 -4.06 40.98 -2.76
C GLY A 57 -3.33 39.71 -3.19
N LYS A 58 -2.19 39.84 -3.88
CA LYS A 58 -1.32 38.70 -4.21
C LYS A 58 -0.84 37.92 -2.97
N VAL A 59 -0.47 38.65 -1.91
CA VAL A 59 -0.05 38.03 -0.62
C VAL A 59 -1.22 37.30 0.03
N VAL A 60 -2.45 37.85 -0.01
CA VAL A 60 -3.64 37.14 0.51
C VAL A 60 -3.92 35.84 -0.27
N GLU A 61 -3.75 35.84 -1.61
CA GLU A 61 -3.87 34.61 -2.40
C GLU A 61 -2.81 33.58 -2.00
N LEU A 62 -1.55 34.00 -1.80
CA LEU A 62 -0.49 33.13 -1.34
C LEU A 62 -0.72 32.63 0.09
N TRP A 63 -1.31 33.45 0.95
CA TRP A 63 -1.71 33.04 2.30
C TRP A 63 -2.82 31.96 2.27
N LYS A 64 -3.82 32.12 1.39
CA LYS A 64 -4.91 31.13 1.25
C LYS A 64 -4.41 29.78 0.74
N ASN A 65 -3.56 29.79 -0.28
CA ASN A 65 -3.19 28.62 -1.06
C ASN A 65 -1.81 28.04 -0.69
N GLY A 66 -1.00 28.76 0.10
CA GLY A 66 0.34 28.35 0.48
C GLY A 66 0.38 27.29 1.57
N GLY A 67 1.52 26.64 1.72
CA GLY A 67 1.81 25.77 2.85
C GLY A 67 2.01 26.53 4.16
N PRO A 68 2.27 25.84 5.28
CA PRO A 68 2.37 26.47 6.59
C PRO A 68 3.43 27.58 6.66
N GLY A 69 4.60 27.36 6.04
CA GLY A 69 5.69 28.36 6.01
C GLY A 69 5.33 29.59 5.20
N VAL A 70 4.75 29.37 4.00
CA VAL A 70 4.27 30.48 3.14
C VAL A 70 3.16 31.27 3.84
N ARG A 71 2.22 30.60 4.51
CA ARG A 71 1.16 31.26 5.27
C ARG A 71 1.71 32.15 6.40
N ALA A 72 2.64 31.60 7.19
CA ALA A 72 3.24 32.37 8.30
C ALA A 72 4.02 33.60 7.80
N ALA A 73 4.79 33.42 6.72
CA ALA A 73 5.54 34.53 6.11
C ALA A 73 4.60 35.58 5.47
N ALA A 74 3.54 35.16 4.81
CA ALA A 74 2.52 36.01 4.22
C ALA A 74 1.74 36.79 5.29
N GLU A 75 1.38 36.17 6.41
CA GLU A 75 0.72 36.82 7.55
C GLU A 75 1.61 37.94 8.16
N ALA A 76 2.89 37.62 8.38
CA ALA A 76 3.86 38.62 8.83
C ALA A 76 3.98 39.81 7.87
N ALA A 77 3.97 39.54 6.55
CA ALA A 77 4.01 40.60 5.52
C ALA A 77 2.73 41.46 5.52
N LEU A 78 1.54 40.81 5.64
CA LEU A 78 0.25 41.51 5.64
C LEU A 78 0.05 42.42 6.86
N THR A 79 0.61 42.06 8.00
CA THR A 79 0.59 42.86 9.22
C THR A 79 1.66 43.95 9.22
N GLY A 80 2.61 43.88 8.29
CA GLY A 80 3.71 44.84 8.16
C GLY A 80 3.42 45.98 7.17
N SER A 81 4.51 46.72 6.84
CA SER A 81 4.49 47.83 5.88
C SER A 81 4.43 47.33 4.44
N ASP A 82 4.17 48.24 3.48
CA ASP A 82 4.23 47.91 2.05
C ASP A 82 5.63 47.46 1.61
N THR A 83 6.67 47.87 2.30
CA THR A 83 8.02 47.36 2.08
C THR A 83 8.15 45.90 2.52
N ALA A 84 7.49 45.49 3.60
CA ALA A 84 7.45 44.09 4.02
C ALA A 84 6.69 43.23 3.03
N VAL A 85 5.56 43.73 2.50
CA VAL A 85 4.78 43.06 1.41
C VAL A 85 5.64 42.80 0.17
N ARG A 86 6.38 43.82 -0.30
CA ARG A 86 7.27 43.65 -1.47
C ARG A 86 8.42 42.70 -1.18
N ARG A 87 9.07 42.80 -0.02
CA ARG A 87 10.15 41.88 0.36
C ARG A 87 9.67 40.45 0.42
N PHE A 88 8.47 40.20 0.94
CA PHE A 88 7.86 38.86 0.91
C PHE A 88 7.67 38.35 -0.54
N LEU A 89 7.07 39.19 -1.41
CA LEU A 89 6.83 38.79 -2.80
C LEU A 89 8.10 38.52 -3.59
N ASP A 90 9.16 39.32 -3.34
CA ASP A 90 10.40 39.25 -4.11
C ASP A 90 11.38 38.19 -3.60
N GLN A 91 11.42 37.92 -2.28
CA GLN A 91 12.47 37.13 -1.65
C GLN A 91 11.95 36.06 -0.69
N GLU A 92 11.16 36.44 0.33
CA GLU A 92 10.83 35.57 1.46
C GLU A 92 9.90 34.41 1.04
N ARG A 93 9.03 34.65 0.07
CA ARG A 93 8.12 33.63 -0.49
C ARG A 93 8.85 32.41 -1.00
N VAL A 94 9.94 32.61 -1.74
CA VAL A 94 10.70 31.49 -2.35
C VAL A 94 11.34 30.64 -1.26
N VAL A 95 11.87 31.29 -0.22
CA VAL A 95 12.49 30.58 0.93
C VAL A 95 11.41 29.81 1.73
N ALA A 96 10.27 30.44 1.98
CA ALA A 96 9.17 29.82 2.68
C ALA A 96 8.59 28.61 1.89
N GLN A 97 8.42 28.77 0.58
CA GLN A 97 7.96 27.69 -0.30
C GLN A 97 8.96 26.52 -0.29
N LEU A 98 10.25 26.79 -0.39
CA LEU A 98 11.27 25.74 -0.34
C LEU A 98 11.23 24.97 1.00
N SER A 99 10.96 25.67 2.10
CA SER A 99 10.78 25.03 3.41
C SER A 99 9.55 24.13 3.43
N ASP A 100 8.41 24.59 2.91
CA ASP A 100 7.18 23.82 2.80
C ASP A 100 7.37 22.59 1.89
N ASP A 101 8.04 22.74 0.75
CA ASP A 101 8.36 21.66 -0.19
C ASP A 101 9.23 20.58 0.48
N ARG A 102 10.22 20.97 1.29
CA ARG A 102 11.02 20.02 2.06
C ARG A 102 10.20 19.26 3.08
N VAL A 103 9.34 19.94 3.82
CA VAL A 103 8.45 19.29 4.78
C VAL A 103 7.51 18.29 4.08
N ALA A 104 6.89 18.70 2.97
CA ALA A 104 6.04 17.81 2.17
C ALA A 104 6.82 16.58 1.66
N THR A 105 8.05 16.78 1.20
CA THR A 105 8.90 15.67 0.72
C THR A 105 9.27 14.71 1.86
N VAL A 106 9.57 15.23 3.06
CA VAL A 106 9.84 14.41 4.26
C VAL A 106 8.58 13.61 4.67
N GLN A 107 7.39 14.18 4.54
CA GLN A 107 6.14 13.45 4.78
C GLN A 107 5.95 12.30 3.79
N ILE A 108 6.19 12.54 2.49
CA ILE A 108 6.15 11.50 1.47
C ILE A 108 7.20 10.41 1.76
N LEU A 109 8.42 10.79 2.12
CA LEU A 109 9.51 9.88 2.50
C LEU A 109 9.09 9.00 3.68
N SER A 110 8.45 9.55 4.69
CA SER A 110 8.05 8.80 5.90
C SER A 110 6.96 7.75 5.63
N MET A 111 6.11 7.97 4.64
CA MET A 111 5.00 7.09 4.29
C MET A 111 5.30 6.17 3.10
N GLY A 112 6.30 6.50 2.29
CA GLY A 112 6.65 5.79 1.07
C GLY A 112 7.27 4.41 1.31
N GLY A 113 7.19 3.56 0.31
CA GLY A 113 7.96 2.34 0.21
C GLY A 113 9.44 2.65 -0.14
N ARG A 114 10.18 1.63 -0.51
CA ARG A 114 11.63 1.78 -0.76
C ARG A 114 11.92 2.73 -1.92
N ALA A 115 11.24 2.56 -3.05
CA ALA A 115 11.52 3.36 -4.24
C ALA A 115 11.11 4.83 -4.03
N VAL A 116 9.97 5.08 -3.39
CA VAL A 116 9.53 6.45 -3.03
C VAL A 116 10.52 7.10 -2.08
N ARG A 117 11.04 6.38 -1.08
CA ARG A 117 12.05 6.91 -0.15
C ARG A 117 13.33 7.30 -0.86
N GLU A 118 13.89 6.43 -1.68
CA GLU A 118 15.11 6.69 -2.45
C GLU A 118 14.95 7.91 -3.37
N ALA A 119 13.79 8.05 -4.02
CA ALA A 119 13.49 9.21 -4.87
C ALA A 119 13.33 10.51 -4.05
N ALA A 120 12.66 10.44 -2.89
CA ALA A 120 12.48 11.56 -1.98
C ALA A 120 13.82 12.03 -1.37
N GLU A 121 14.67 11.11 -0.94
CA GLU A 121 16.03 11.40 -0.45
C GLU A 121 16.87 12.10 -1.52
N THR A 122 16.81 11.60 -2.76
CA THR A 122 17.46 12.22 -3.91
C THR A 122 16.99 13.66 -4.13
N ALA A 123 15.66 13.88 -4.08
CA ALA A 123 15.07 15.20 -4.24
C ALA A 123 15.47 16.16 -3.11
N LEU A 124 15.49 15.70 -1.85
CA LEU A 124 15.90 16.49 -0.68
C LEU A 124 17.36 16.92 -0.72
N GLY A 125 18.24 16.08 -1.29
CA GLY A 125 19.67 16.38 -1.49
C GLY A 125 19.94 17.18 -2.77
N GLY A 126 18.95 17.39 -3.63
CA GLY A 126 19.07 18.08 -4.90
C GLY A 126 18.80 19.58 -4.85
N THR A 127 18.55 20.16 -6.04
CA THR A 127 18.19 21.57 -6.19
C THR A 127 16.71 21.81 -5.87
N SER A 128 16.30 23.10 -5.72
CA SER A 128 14.90 23.48 -5.53
C SER A 128 14.01 23.03 -6.67
N GLU A 129 14.52 23.06 -7.91
CA GLU A 129 13.80 22.59 -9.11
C GLU A 129 13.57 21.09 -9.07
N GLN A 130 14.57 20.31 -8.64
CA GLN A 130 14.46 18.85 -8.48
C GLN A 130 13.45 18.49 -7.39
N LEU A 131 13.46 19.22 -6.28
CA LEU A 131 12.50 19.06 -5.19
C LEU A 131 11.07 19.32 -5.67
N THR A 132 10.86 20.45 -6.35
CA THR A 132 9.56 20.82 -6.91
C THR A 132 9.09 19.82 -7.98
N ALA A 133 9.99 19.34 -8.84
CA ALA A 133 9.68 18.32 -9.83
C ALA A 133 9.27 16.99 -9.20
N PHE A 134 9.94 16.60 -8.11
CA PHE A 134 9.56 15.41 -7.33
C PHE A 134 8.15 15.55 -6.76
N LEU A 135 7.85 16.68 -6.11
CA LEU A 135 6.52 16.93 -5.52
C LEU A 135 5.42 16.97 -6.57
N LYS A 136 5.71 17.50 -7.76
CA LYS A 136 4.73 17.57 -8.84
C LYS A 136 4.35 16.18 -9.38
N ASP A 137 5.33 15.41 -9.81
CA ASP A 137 5.11 14.14 -10.53
C ASP A 137 6.16 13.07 -10.21
N GLY A 138 7.33 13.45 -9.69
CA GLY A 138 8.48 12.55 -9.54
C GLY A 138 8.27 11.39 -8.58
N TRP A 139 7.30 11.49 -7.66
CA TRP A 139 6.92 10.43 -6.73
C TRP A 139 6.06 9.33 -7.34
N LYS A 140 5.37 9.60 -8.48
CA LYS A 140 4.36 8.69 -9.05
C LYS A 140 4.97 7.37 -9.51
N ARG A 141 6.02 7.42 -10.31
CA ARG A 141 6.69 6.22 -10.82
C ARG A 141 7.32 5.37 -9.70
N PRO A 142 8.06 5.95 -8.75
CA PRO A 142 8.51 5.21 -7.57
C PRO A 142 7.37 4.55 -6.77
N LEU A 143 6.23 5.22 -6.64
CA LEU A 143 5.06 4.63 -6.00
C LEU A 143 4.54 3.40 -6.76
N GLU A 144 4.52 3.45 -8.09
CA GLU A 144 4.13 2.31 -8.91
C GLU A 144 5.09 1.12 -8.74
N GLU A 145 6.38 1.39 -8.62
CA GLU A 145 7.39 0.36 -8.33
C GLU A 145 7.16 -0.26 -6.95
N ASP A 146 6.92 0.54 -5.91
CA ASP A 146 6.59 0.07 -4.57
C ASP A 146 5.29 -0.77 -4.55
N GLN A 147 4.25 -0.35 -5.28
CA GLN A 147 3.00 -1.09 -5.41
C GLN A 147 3.20 -2.46 -6.10
N ARG A 148 4.04 -2.53 -7.14
CA ARG A 148 4.38 -3.81 -7.80
C ARG A 148 5.16 -4.73 -6.85
N VAL A 149 6.08 -4.19 -6.08
CA VAL A 149 6.81 -4.97 -5.05
C VAL A 149 5.84 -5.51 -4.00
N GLU A 150 4.88 -4.71 -3.56
CA GLU A 150 3.88 -5.16 -2.59
C GLU A 150 2.97 -6.25 -3.18
N ALA A 151 2.49 -6.08 -4.41
CA ALA A 151 1.73 -7.13 -5.09
C ALA A 151 2.55 -8.43 -5.24
N ALA A 152 3.85 -8.32 -5.56
CA ALA A 152 4.74 -9.48 -5.63
C ALA A 152 4.89 -10.19 -4.27
N ARG A 153 4.93 -9.44 -3.16
CA ARG A 153 4.93 -10.02 -1.81
C ARG A 153 3.64 -10.77 -1.50
N VAL A 154 2.48 -10.15 -1.82
CA VAL A 154 1.18 -10.82 -1.66
C VAL A 154 1.14 -12.13 -2.45
N VAL A 155 1.63 -12.12 -3.69
CA VAL A 155 1.73 -13.32 -4.55
C VAL A 155 2.65 -14.37 -3.94
N ALA A 156 3.78 -13.96 -3.34
CA ALA A 156 4.76 -14.90 -2.78
C ALA A 156 4.22 -15.71 -1.59
N PHE A 157 3.33 -15.13 -0.80
CA PHE A 157 2.78 -15.75 0.41
C PHE A 157 1.33 -16.20 0.29
N GLY A 158 0.64 -15.83 -0.79
CA GLY A 158 -0.76 -16.14 -1.02
C GLY A 158 -1.00 -17.59 -1.45
N GLY A 159 -2.24 -18.03 -1.34
CA GLY A 159 -2.70 -19.30 -1.86
C GLY A 159 -2.78 -19.29 -3.40
N ARG A 160 -3.31 -20.38 -3.97
CA ARG A 160 -3.33 -20.59 -5.41
C ARG A 160 -4.09 -19.51 -6.19
N GLU A 161 -5.23 -19.09 -5.67
CA GLU A 161 -6.06 -18.07 -6.32
C GLU A 161 -5.43 -16.68 -6.19
N VAL A 162 -4.90 -16.36 -5.01
CA VAL A 162 -4.13 -15.12 -4.78
C VAL A 162 -2.95 -15.04 -5.74
N GLN A 163 -2.19 -16.13 -5.91
CA GLN A 163 -1.08 -16.19 -6.85
C GLN A 163 -1.53 -16.00 -8.30
N ALA A 164 -2.63 -16.64 -8.70
CA ALA A 164 -3.14 -16.53 -10.07
C ALA A 164 -3.59 -15.08 -10.39
N LYS A 165 -4.40 -14.49 -9.51
CA LYS A 165 -4.89 -13.11 -9.66
C LYS A 165 -3.78 -12.08 -9.58
N GLY A 166 -2.86 -12.23 -8.62
CA GLY A 166 -1.75 -11.31 -8.45
C GLY A 166 -0.76 -11.35 -9.61
N ARG A 167 -0.46 -12.53 -10.17
CA ARG A 167 0.36 -12.62 -11.39
C ARG A 167 -0.32 -11.98 -12.60
N ALA A 168 -1.63 -12.16 -12.74
CA ALA A 168 -2.39 -11.50 -13.80
C ALA A 168 -2.30 -9.97 -13.66
N ALA A 169 -2.48 -9.45 -12.46
CA ALA A 169 -2.35 -8.02 -12.16
C ALA A 169 -0.93 -7.49 -12.43
N LEU A 170 0.11 -8.21 -12.00
CA LEU A 170 1.51 -7.81 -12.22
C LEU A 170 1.90 -7.78 -13.70
N ASN A 171 1.27 -8.60 -14.53
CA ASN A 171 1.45 -8.59 -15.99
C ASN A 171 0.59 -7.55 -16.72
N GLY A 172 -0.33 -6.92 -16.01
CA GLY A 172 -1.23 -5.90 -16.52
C GLY A 172 -0.73 -4.47 -16.27
N SER A 173 -1.67 -3.54 -16.32
CA SER A 173 -1.46 -2.12 -16.04
C SER A 173 -1.21 -1.86 -14.55
N ILE A 174 -0.85 -0.62 -14.20
CA ILE A 174 -0.74 -0.24 -12.78
C ILE A 174 -2.12 -0.18 -12.11
N GLU A 175 -3.17 0.09 -12.86
CA GLU A 175 -4.55 0.07 -12.40
C GLU A 175 -4.97 -1.35 -12.00
N ASP A 176 -4.54 -2.36 -12.74
CA ASP A 176 -4.76 -3.78 -12.40
C ASP A 176 -4.04 -4.16 -11.10
N VAL A 177 -2.81 -3.66 -10.90
CA VAL A 177 -2.06 -3.86 -9.65
C VAL A 177 -2.78 -3.21 -8.48
N ARG A 178 -3.26 -1.98 -8.64
CA ARG A 178 -4.03 -1.27 -7.61
C ARG A 178 -5.35 -1.98 -7.29
N ALA A 179 -6.08 -2.40 -8.30
CA ALA A 179 -7.33 -3.16 -8.12
C ALA A 179 -7.08 -4.47 -7.36
N PHE A 180 -6.01 -5.19 -7.70
CA PHE A 180 -5.61 -6.40 -6.97
C PHE A 180 -5.27 -6.09 -5.50
N LEU A 181 -4.44 -5.08 -5.24
CA LEU A 181 -4.02 -4.71 -3.88
C LEU A 181 -5.19 -4.20 -3.02
N ASN A 182 -6.13 -3.46 -3.60
CA ASN A 182 -7.23 -2.88 -2.86
C ASN A 182 -8.36 -3.89 -2.57
N GLU A 183 -8.69 -4.75 -3.52
CA GLU A 183 -9.86 -5.63 -3.44
C GLU A 183 -9.56 -7.07 -3.85
N GLY A 184 -8.85 -7.25 -4.96
CA GLY A 184 -8.69 -8.56 -5.61
C GLY A 184 -8.00 -9.61 -4.74
N GLN A 185 -7.02 -9.20 -3.94
CA GLN A 185 -6.30 -10.08 -3.02
C GLN A 185 -7.21 -10.66 -1.94
N TYR A 186 -8.14 -9.90 -1.41
CA TYR A 186 -9.05 -10.35 -0.35
C TYR A 186 -10.07 -11.35 -0.88
N ALA A 187 -10.67 -11.07 -2.04
CA ALA A 187 -11.58 -12.00 -2.69
C ALA A 187 -10.88 -13.31 -3.10
N ALA A 188 -9.64 -13.23 -3.55
CA ALA A 188 -8.84 -14.40 -3.87
C ALA A 188 -8.48 -15.20 -2.61
N GLN A 189 -8.13 -14.52 -1.50
CA GLN A 189 -7.87 -15.16 -0.21
C GLN A 189 -9.11 -15.89 0.32
N ASP A 190 -10.28 -15.27 0.20
CA ASP A 190 -11.55 -15.90 0.59
C ASP A 190 -11.80 -17.21 -0.17
N ASN A 191 -11.44 -17.26 -1.45
CA ASN A 191 -11.51 -18.49 -2.25
C ASN A 191 -10.49 -19.53 -1.80
N ASP A 192 -9.24 -19.13 -1.57
CA ASP A 192 -8.19 -20.02 -1.05
C ASP A 192 -8.55 -20.60 0.31
N ASP A 193 -9.14 -19.79 1.20
CA ASP A 193 -9.62 -20.21 2.53
C ASP A 193 -10.74 -21.26 2.38
N ARG A 194 -11.72 -21.04 1.49
CA ARG A 194 -12.78 -22.02 1.21
C ARG A 194 -12.21 -23.33 0.65
N VAL A 195 -11.27 -23.27 -0.28
CA VAL A 195 -10.58 -24.44 -0.82
C VAL A 195 -9.85 -25.20 0.30
N THR A 196 -9.20 -24.48 1.20
CA THR A 196 -8.51 -25.07 2.35
C THR A 196 -9.49 -25.81 3.26
N VAL A 197 -10.66 -25.21 3.55
CA VAL A 197 -11.71 -25.90 4.31
C VAL A 197 -12.18 -27.17 3.60
N VAL A 198 -12.38 -27.13 2.27
CA VAL A 198 -12.77 -28.31 1.49
C VAL A 198 -11.71 -29.41 1.58
N GLN A 199 -10.42 -29.07 1.51
CA GLN A 199 -9.32 -30.01 1.68
C GLN A 199 -9.34 -30.66 3.08
N ILE A 200 -9.55 -29.84 4.14
CA ILE A 200 -9.68 -30.32 5.49
C ILE A 200 -10.86 -31.28 5.65
N ILE A 201 -12.02 -30.93 5.07
CA ILE A 201 -13.22 -31.80 5.06
C ILE A 201 -12.95 -33.13 4.38
N SER A 202 -12.19 -33.14 3.29
CA SER A 202 -11.95 -34.35 2.49
C SER A 202 -11.19 -35.44 3.25
N THR A 203 -10.37 -35.05 4.21
CA THR A 203 -9.48 -35.94 4.97
C THR A 203 -9.87 -36.08 6.44
N GLY A 204 -10.73 -35.18 6.95
CA GLY A 204 -11.16 -35.17 8.34
C GLY A 204 -12.14 -36.26 8.70
N GLY A 205 -12.26 -36.53 10.00
CA GLY A 205 -13.28 -37.41 10.56
C GLY A 205 -14.68 -36.77 10.54
N GLN A 206 -15.64 -37.40 11.19
CA GLN A 206 -17.04 -36.94 11.15
C GLN A 206 -17.19 -35.54 11.72
N ALA A 207 -16.62 -35.23 12.88
CA ALA A 207 -16.73 -33.93 13.51
C ALA A 207 -16.07 -32.83 12.66
N THR A 208 -14.91 -33.12 12.05
CA THR A 208 -14.23 -32.18 11.15
C THR A 208 -15.07 -31.89 9.92
N ARG A 209 -15.71 -32.92 9.31
CA ARG A 209 -16.59 -32.73 8.15
C ARG A 209 -17.83 -31.91 8.49
N GLU A 210 -18.47 -32.16 9.63
CA GLU A 210 -19.65 -31.42 10.07
C GLU A 210 -19.31 -29.95 10.35
N ALA A 211 -18.25 -29.68 11.12
CA ALA A 211 -17.81 -28.34 11.45
C ALA A 211 -17.38 -27.54 10.19
N GLY A 212 -16.61 -28.17 9.28
CA GLY A 212 -16.18 -27.53 8.06
C GLY A 212 -17.34 -27.22 7.09
N ARG A 213 -18.32 -28.13 6.98
CA ARG A 213 -19.54 -27.83 6.18
C ARG A 213 -20.37 -26.70 6.79
N ALA A 214 -20.49 -26.65 8.12
CA ALA A 214 -21.17 -25.55 8.79
C ALA A 214 -20.47 -24.22 8.47
N ALA A 215 -19.13 -24.16 8.55
CA ALA A 215 -18.36 -22.99 8.21
C ALA A 215 -18.54 -22.56 6.75
N LEU A 216 -18.53 -23.49 5.78
CA LEU A 216 -18.72 -23.19 4.36
C LEU A 216 -20.13 -22.67 4.03
N ASN A 217 -21.14 -23.05 4.81
CA ASN A 217 -22.52 -22.58 4.67
C ASN A 217 -22.77 -21.24 5.38
N GLY A 218 -21.84 -20.81 6.20
CA GLY A 218 -21.87 -19.53 6.93
C GLY A 218 -21.21 -18.40 6.17
N THR A 219 -20.76 -17.41 6.94
CA THR A 219 -20.04 -16.23 6.48
C THR A 219 -18.54 -16.53 6.26
N MET A 220 -17.80 -15.58 5.69
CA MET A 220 -16.33 -15.72 5.61
C MET A 220 -15.66 -15.68 6.99
N ASP A 221 -16.26 -15.03 7.96
CA ASP A 221 -15.76 -15.05 9.33
C ASP A 221 -15.89 -16.45 9.95
N ASP A 222 -16.96 -17.17 9.67
CA ASP A 222 -17.12 -18.58 10.09
C ASP A 222 -16.06 -19.48 9.45
N VAL A 223 -15.74 -19.24 8.17
CA VAL A 223 -14.66 -19.94 7.45
C VAL A 223 -13.31 -19.70 8.12
N ARG A 224 -12.98 -18.44 8.40
CA ARG A 224 -11.72 -18.06 9.05
C ARG A 224 -11.64 -18.58 10.49
N GLU A 225 -12.74 -18.51 11.25
CA GLU A 225 -12.81 -19.07 12.60
C GLU A 225 -12.59 -20.59 12.58
N PHE A 226 -13.21 -21.30 11.64
CA PHE A 226 -12.96 -22.72 11.47
C PHE A 226 -11.50 -23.00 11.15
N LEU A 227 -10.88 -22.28 10.22
CA LEU A 227 -9.45 -22.42 9.89
C LEU A 227 -8.53 -22.10 11.05
N ALA A 228 -8.86 -21.09 11.86
CA ALA A 228 -8.02 -20.65 12.96
C ALA A 228 -8.11 -21.59 14.18
N VAL A 229 -9.30 -22.04 14.54
CA VAL A 229 -9.59 -22.73 15.80
C VAL A 229 -10.46 -23.96 15.59
N GLY A 230 -11.56 -23.83 14.85
CA GLY A 230 -12.60 -24.85 14.74
C GLY A 230 -12.07 -26.20 14.23
N GLN A 231 -11.17 -26.20 13.25
CA GLN A 231 -10.55 -27.40 12.71
C GLN A 231 -9.77 -28.20 13.77
N HIS A 232 -9.12 -27.55 14.71
CA HIS A 232 -8.35 -28.21 15.76
C HIS A 232 -9.27 -28.84 16.80
N ILE A 233 -10.34 -28.14 17.17
CA ILE A 233 -11.36 -28.69 18.08
C ILE A 233 -12.06 -29.88 17.46
N ALA A 234 -12.44 -29.75 16.18
CA ALA A 234 -13.12 -30.83 15.46
C ALA A 234 -12.23 -32.06 15.29
N ARG A 235 -10.95 -31.87 14.97
CA ARG A 235 -9.96 -32.97 14.91
C ARG A 235 -9.75 -33.64 16.25
N ALA A 236 -9.73 -32.87 17.35
CA ALA A 236 -9.64 -33.44 18.70
C ALA A 236 -10.84 -34.35 18.98
N ARG A 237 -12.06 -33.95 18.60
CA ARG A 237 -13.26 -34.78 18.72
C ARG A 237 -13.19 -36.04 17.86
N ASP A 238 -12.68 -35.93 16.62
CA ASP A 238 -12.47 -37.10 15.75
C ASP A 238 -11.48 -38.08 16.38
N GLN A 239 -10.40 -37.57 17.02
CA GLN A 239 -9.41 -38.39 17.72
C GLN A 239 -9.97 -39.06 18.97
N GLU A 240 -10.82 -38.42 19.71
CA GLU A 240 -11.49 -38.99 20.88
C GLU A 240 -12.43 -40.14 20.49
N GLN A 241 -13.01 -40.10 19.30
CA GLN A 241 -13.97 -41.11 18.81
C GLN A 241 -13.32 -42.28 18.09
N ALA A 242 -12.07 -42.13 17.69
CA ALA A 242 -11.40 -43.16 16.88
C ALA A 242 -10.85 -44.29 17.75
N THR A 243 -11.03 -45.51 17.27
CA THR A 243 -10.34 -46.67 17.83
C THR A 243 -8.83 -46.61 17.56
N ILE A 244 -8.00 -47.30 18.39
CA ILE A 244 -6.53 -47.30 18.22
C ILE A 244 -6.12 -47.68 16.76
N ALA A 245 -6.83 -48.60 16.11
CA ALA A 245 -6.58 -48.97 14.74
C ALA A 245 -6.87 -47.81 13.75
N GLN A 246 -7.96 -47.04 13.96
CA GLN A 246 -8.32 -45.88 13.14
C GLN A 246 -7.32 -44.72 13.38
N LEU A 247 -6.85 -44.55 14.62
CA LEU A 247 -5.82 -43.56 14.90
C LEU A 247 -4.48 -43.87 14.23
N ALA A 248 -4.08 -45.15 14.19
CA ALA A 248 -2.86 -45.56 13.50
C ALA A 248 -2.95 -45.37 11.98
N GLU A 249 -4.11 -45.69 11.36
CA GLU A 249 -4.37 -45.47 9.94
C GLU A 249 -4.40 -43.95 9.61
N GLN A 250 -5.09 -43.15 10.46
CA GLN A 250 -5.13 -41.70 10.30
C GLN A 250 -3.74 -41.04 10.48
N ALA A 251 -2.94 -41.55 11.44
CA ALA A 251 -1.57 -41.06 11.66
C ALA A 251 -0.67 -41.36 10.45
N THR A 252 -0.84 -42.54 9.81
CA THR A 252 -0.10 -42.91 8.61
C THR A 252 -0.51 -42.03 7.42
N GLU A 253 -1.81 -41.78 7.24
CA GLU A 253 -2.33 -40.91 6.19
C GLU A 253 -1.93 -39.43 6.37
N ALA A 254 -2.03 -38.93 7.60
CA ALA A 254 -1.57 -37.58 7.93
C ALA A 254 -0.06 -37.38 7.72
N GLY A 255 0.74 -38.43 8.03
CA GLY A 255 2.18 -38.42 7.75
C GLY A 255 2.48 -38.36 6.25
N ARG A 256 1.72 -39.07 5.43
CA ARG A 256 1.84 -39.03 3.97
C ARG A 256 1.48 -37.64 3.42
N GLN A 257 0.37 -37.06 3.90
CA GLN A 257 -0.07 -35.72 3.46
C GLN A 257 0.90 -34.63 3.89
N ALA A 258 1.43 -34.70 5.11
CA ALA A 258 2.44 -33.73 5.55
C ALA A 258 3.72 -33.78 4.70
N ALA A 259 4.08 -34.97 4.19
CA ALA A 259 5.20 -35.09 3.27
C ALA A 259 4.90 -34.47 1.91
N GLU A 260 3.68 -34.66 1.37
CA GLU A 260 3.23 -34.07 0.09
C GLU A 260 3.12 -32.53 0.19
N GLU A 261 2.59 -32.01 1.29
CA GLU A 261 2.52 -30.56 1.55
C GLU A 261 3.92 -29.94 1.72
N THR A 262 4.84 -30.69 2.32
CA THR A 262 6.24 -30.25 2.46
C THR A 262 6.94 -30.14 1.10
N GLU A 263 6.70 -31.10 0.21
CA GLU A 263 7.22 -31.00 -1.18
C GLU A 263 6.53 -29.88 -1.97
N ALA A 264 5.23 -29.69 -1.82
CA ALA A 264 4.52 -28.58 -2.44
C ALA A 264 4.99 -27.21 -1.89
N ALA A 265 5.27 -27.12 -0.58
CA ALA A 265 5.82 -25.93 0.04
C ALA A 265 7.27 -25.66 -0.42
N LYS A 266 8.06 -26.70 -0.62
CA LYS A 266 9.41 -26.61 -1.21
C LYS A 266 9.35 -26.08 -2.64
N ASP A 267 8.49 -26.68 -3.46
CA ASP A 267 8.26 -26.22 -4.83
C ASP A 267 7.74 -24.75 -4.87
N ALA A 268 6.86 -24.39 -3.95
CA ALA A 268 6.37 -23.01 -3.83
C ALA A 268 7.48 -22.06 -3.37
N SER A 269 8.35 -22.49 -2.45
CA SER A 269 9.50 -21.71 -2.00
C SER A 269 10.54 -21.52 -3.12
N GLU A 270 10.83 -22.56 -3.91
CA GLU A 270 11.71 -22.46 -5.07
C GLU A 270 11.13 -21.53 -6.15
N LYS A 271 9.82 -21.60 -6.40
CA LYS A 271 9.13 -20.69 -7.33
C LYS A 271 9.12 -19.24 -6.82
N ALA A 272 8.98 -19.04 -5.51
CA ALA A 272 9.04 -17.70 -4.91
C ALA A 272 10.45 -17.10 -4.99
N ILE A 273 11.50 -17.91 -4.80
CA ILE A 273 12.89 -17.49 -4.97
C ILE A 273 13.14 -17.09 -6.43
N ALA A 274 12.71 -17.93 -7.38
CA ALA A 274 12.85 -17.63 -8.81
C ALA A 274 12.08 -16.35 -9.22
N ALA A 275 10.87 -16.15 -8.68
CA ALA A 275 10.10 -14.92 -8.92
C ALA A 275 10.78 -13.67 -8.34
N THR A 276 11.45 -13.81 -7.18
CA THR A 276 12.21 -12.73 -6.54
C THR A 276 13.45 -12.37 -7.37
N GLU A 277 14.14 -13.37 -7.93
CA GLU A 277 15.27 -13.15 -8.83
C GLU A 277 14.83 -12.46 -10.14
N LEU A 278 13.73 -12.92 -10.74
CA LEU A 278 13.16 -12.27 -11.94
C LEU A 278 12.71 -10.82 -11.67
N ALA A 279 12.11 -10.56 -10.50
CA ALA A 279 11.75 -9.21 -10.09
C ALA A 279 12.99 -8.32 -9.90
N LYS A 280 14.05 -8.88 -9.33
CA LYS A 280 15.35 -8.21 -9.18
C LYS A 280 15.99 -7.91 -10.54
N GLU A 281 16.03 -8.89 -11.45
CA GLU A 281 16.55 -8.68 -12.81
C GLU A 281 15.74 -7.63 -13.59
N ALA A 282 14.41 -7.65 -13.45
CA ALA A 282 13.53 -6.65 -14.07
C ALA A 282 13.79 -5.24 -13.50
N ALA A 283 13.96 -5.14 -12.18
CA ALA A 283 14.29 -3.86 -11.52
C ALA A 283 15.69 -3.36 -11.92
N GLU A 284 16.70 -4.25 -12.00
CA GLU A 284 18.03 -3.92 -12.46
C GLU A 284 18.05 -3.52 -13.95
N LYS A 285 17.21 -4.17 -14.78
CA LYS A 285 17.05 -3.81 -16.19
C LYS A 285 16.38 -2.44 -16.33
N ALA A 286 15.30 -2.18 -15.58
CA ALA A 286 14.63 -0.89 -15.57
C ALA A 286 15.55 0.24 -15.06
N ALA A 287 16.39 -0.05 -14.06
CA ALA A 287 17.40 0.90 -13.57
C ALA A 287 18.45 1.22 -14.67
N ARG A 288 18.95 0.20 -15.38
CA ARG A 288 19.89 0.39 -16.51
C ARG A 288 19.27 1.16 -17.67
N GLU A 289 18.01 0.85 -18.02
CA GLU A 289 17.28 1.58 -19.08
C GLU A 289 17.00 3.03 -18.67
N THR A 290 16.75 3.27 -17.39
CA THR A 290 16.55 4.64 -16.84
C THR A 290 17.86 5.44 -16.88
N GLU A 291 18.99 4.82 -16.54
CA GLU A 291 20.32 5.47 -16.61
C GLU A 291 20.69 5.75 -18.07
N ALA A 292 20.45 4.79 -18.98
CA ALA A 292 20.69 4.99 -20.42
C ALA A 292 19.81 6.13 -21.00
N ALA A 293 18.55 6.19 -20.61
CA ALA A 293 17.64 7.28 -21.02
C ALA A 293 18.08 8.64 -20.49
N LYS A 294 18.63 8.69 -19.27
CA LYS A 294 19.17 9.90 -18.66
C LYS A 294 20.44 10.37 -19.39
N ASP A 295 21.32 9.44 -19.73
CA ASP A 295 22.53 9.73 -20.53
C ASP A 295 22.19 10.23 -21.93
N ASP A 296 21.16 9.64 -22.57
CA ASP A 296 20.67 10.10 -23.89
C ASP A 296 20.02 11.47 -23.80
N ALA A 297 19.24 11.75 -22.73
CA ALA A 297 18.66 13.06 -22.49
C ALA A 297 19.76 14.13 -22.21
N GLN A 298 20.80 13.78 -21.49
CA GLN A 298 21.94 14.68 -21.28
C GLN A 298 22.70 14.95 -22.57
N ARG A 299 22.92 13.94 -23.44
CA ARG A 299 23.53 14.12 -24.77
C ARG A 299 22.66 14.99 -25.68
N ALA A 300 21.34 14.77 -25.66
CA ALA A 300 20.42 15.60 -26.43
C ALA A 300 20.32 17.07 -25.96
N SER A 301 20.54 17.31 -24.67
CA SER A 301 20.56 18.68 -24.10
C SER A 301 21.89 19.40 -24.30
N SER A 302 22.96 18.67 -24.69
CA SER A 302 24.29 19.23 -24.92
C SER A 302 24.65 19.38 -26.40
N ALA A 303 23.76 18.91 -27.31
CA ALA A 303 23.81 19.12 -28.77
C ALA A 303 22.89 20.26 -29.20
#